data_6116860f3f01a9862b4a80ba1ab0837a
#
_entry.id   6116860f3f01a9862b4a80ba1ab0837a
#
_cell.length_a   1.000
_cell.length_b   1.000
_cell.length_c   1.000
_cell.angle_alpha   90.00
_cell.angle_beta   90.00
_cell.angle_gamma   90.00
#
_symmetry.space_group_name_H-M   'P 1'
#
loop_
_entity.id
_entity.type
_entity.pdbx_description
1 polymer ?
#
loop_
_entity_poly.entity_id
_entity_poly.type
_entity_poly.pdbx_seq_one_letter_code
_entity_poly.pdbx_strand_id
1 'polypeptide(L)'
;MKKDEKGVALFHKILDDTPQEIKMQVDWQYNISDVICHRLQELGMSKKELAQKVGTSPAAVTRWIGGGQNFTLSTLAKISAVLGVPLISVVKG
;
A
#
# COMPACT_ATOMS: atom_id res chain seq x y z
N MET A 1 -13.42 -22.62 20.60
CA MET A 1 -13.12 -23.23 19.31
C MET A 1 -14.24 -23.11 18.31
N LYS A 2 -15.46 -23.55 18.65
CA LYS A 2 -16.60 -23.44 17.73
C LYS A 2 -16.94 -22.01 17.34
N LYS A 3 -16.71 -21.04 18.24
CA LYS A 3 -16.93 -19.63 17.93
C LYS A 3 -15.94 -19.13 16.88
N ASP A 4 -14.71 -19.62 16.91
CA ASP A 4 -13.68 -19.24 15.96
C ASP A 4 -14.00 -19.78 14.56
N GLU A 5 -14.53 -21.01 14.50
CA GLU A 5 -14.93 -21.63 13.25
C GLU A 5 -16.05 -20.83 12.56
N LYS A 6 -17.05 -20.37 13.33
CA LYS A 6 -18.13 -19.53 12.79
C LYS A 6 -17.61 -18.18 12.32
N GLY A 7 -16.72 -17.56 13.09
CA GLY A 7 -16.12 -16.29 12.74
C GLY A 7 -15.29 -16.39 11.46
N VAL A 8 -14.49 -17.44 11.34
CA VAL A 8 -13.67 -17.67 10.16
C VAL A 8 -14.54 -17.95 8.94
N ALA A 9 -15.57 -18.77 9.08
CA ALA A 9 -16.48 -19.07 7.97
C ALA A 9 -17.21 -17.82 7.49
N LEU A 10 -17.68 -16.97 8.41
CA LEU A 10 -18.33 -15.72 8.06
C LEU A 10 -17.36 -14.76 7.37
N PHE A 11 -16.14 -14.70 7.87
CA PHE A 11 -15.08 -13.87 7.28
C PHE A 11 -14.78 -14.29 5.84
N HIS A 12 -14.64 -15.60 5.61
CA HIS A 12 -14.40 -16.15 4.27
C HIS A 12 -15.57 -15.84 3.34
N LYS A 13 -16.80 -15.95 3.83
CA LYS A 13 -17.99 -15.65 3.03
C LYS A 13 -18.01 -14.18 2.61
N ILE A 14 -17.67 -13.27 3.53
CA ILE A 14 -17.61 -11.85 3.23
C ILE A 14 -16.54 -11.58 2.17
N LEU A 15 -15.37 -12.21 2.26
CA LEU A 15 -14.32 -12.08 1.28
C LEU A 15 -14.73 -12.62 -0.08
N ASP A 16 -15.43 -13.79 -0.09
CA ASP A 16 -15.88 -14.40 -1.34
C ASP A 16 -16.94 -13.57 -2.04
N ASP A 17 -17.77 -12.86 -1.28
CA ASP A 17 -18.82 -11.99 -1.82
C ASP A 17 -18.26 -10.65 -2.30
N THR A 18 -17.00 -10.32 -1.97
CA THR A 18 -16.38 -9.08 -2.40
C THR A 18 -15.97 -9.19 -3.88
N PRO A 19 -16.30 -8.18 -4.71
CA PRO A 19 -15.88 -8.19 -6.12
C PRO A 19 -14.37 -8.35 -6.25
N GLN A 20 -13.95 -9.08 -7.29
CA GLN A 20 -12.52 -9.35 -7.54
C GLN A 20 -11.71 -8.06 -7.68
N GLU A 21 -12.27 -7.06 -8.35
CA GLU A 21 -11.60 -5.77 -8.52
C GLU A 21 -11.28 -5.08 -7.19
N ILE A 22 -12.19 -5.19 -6.22
CA ILE A 22 -11.98 -4.61 -4.89
C ILE A 22 -10.87 -5.35 -4.16
N LYS A 23 -10.87 -6.68 -4.23
CA LYS A 23 -9.82 -7.51 -3.61
C LYS A 23 -8.44 -7.14 -4.17
N MET A 24 -8.34 -7.00 -5.49
CA MET A 24 -7.10 -6.64 -6.16
C MET A 24 -6.64 -5.25 -5.75
N GLN A 25 -7.57 -4.29 -5.70
CA GLN A 25 -7.24 -2.92 -5.31
C GLN A 25 -6.68 -2.86 -3.89
N VAL A 26 -7.35 -3.52 -2.94
CA VAL A 26 -6.91 -3.55 -1.54
C VAL A 26 -5.54 -4.21 -1.43
N ASP A 27 -5.35 -5.34 -2.12
CA ASP A 27 -4.08 -6.05 -2.13
C ASP A 27 -2.94 -5.15 -2.64
N TRP A 28 -3.17 -4.47 -3.76
CA TRP A 28 -2.18 -3.55 -4.33
C TRP A 28 -1.87 -2.39 -3.38
N GLN A 29 -2.89 -1.81 -2.75
CA GLN A 29 -2.71 -0.69 -1.82
C GLN A 29 -1.81 -1.08 -0.65
N TYR A 30 -2.06 -2.24 -0.04
CA TYR A 30 -1.25 -2.71 1.09
C TYR A 30 0.15 -3.11 0.66
N ASN A 31 0.30 -3.73 -0.50
CA ASN A 31 1.61 -4.09 -1.03
C ASN A 31 2.46 -2.85 -1.30
N ILE A 32 1.87 -1.80 -1.87
CA ILE A 32 2.55 -0.54 -2.11
C ILE A 32 3.00 0.08 -0.78
N SER A 33 2.12 0.10 0.21
CA SER A 33 2.43 0.64 1.54
C SER A 33 3.59 -0.11 2.19
N ASP A 34 3.60 -1.44 2.07
CA ASP A 34 4.68 -2.28 2.59
C ASP A 34 6.02 -1.96 1.93
N VAL A 35 6.03 -1.82 0.61
CA VAL A 35 7.27 -1.50 -0.12
C VAL A 35 7.81 -0.14 0.31
N ILE A 36 6.93 0.86 0.46
CA ILE A 36 7.33 2.18 0.93
C ILE A 36 7.97 2.07 2.31
N CYS A 37 7.31 1.37 3.23
CA CYS A 37 7.78 1.21 4.61
C CYS A 37 9.15 0.53 4.66
N HIS A 38 9.30 -0.60 3.97
CA HIS A 38 10.56 -1.35 3.93
C HIS A 38 11.68 -0.52 3.32
N ARG A 39 11.38 0.19 2.24
CA ARG A 39 12.41 0.97 1.55
C ARG A 39 12.89 2.15 2.40
N LEU A 40 11.99 2.78 3.16
CA LEU A 40 12.39 3.82 4.11
C LEU A 40 13.35 3.26 5.15
N GLN A 41 13.09 2.06 5.66
CA GLN A 41 13.96 1.41 6.62
C GLN A 41 15.34 1.11 6.01
N GLU A 42 15.36 0.56 4.80
CA GLU A 42 16.60 0.24 4.10
C GLU A 42 17.46 1.49 3.86
N LEU A 43 16.83 2.61 3.52
CA LEU A 43 17.53 3.87 3.23
C LEU A 43 17.82 4.68 4.48
N GLY A 44 17.28 4.29 5.64
CA GLY A 44 17.38 5.10 6.85
C GLY A 44 16.70 6.45 6.70
N MET A 45 15.64 6.52 5.88
CA MET A 45 14.94 7.75 5.56
C MET A 45 13.72 7.92 6.45
N SER A 46 13.52 9.12 6.99
CA SER A 46 12.36 9.43 7.80
C SER A 46 11.16 9.80 6.92
N LYS A 47 9.96 9.74 7.51
CA LYS A 47 8.74 10.18 6.84
C LYS A 47 8.84 11.64 6.40
N LYS A 48 9.44 12.47 7.25
CA LYS A 48 9.64 13.89 6.96
C LYS A 48 10.54 14.10 5.76
N GLU A 49 11.62 13.34 5.67
CA GLU A 49 12.55 13.40 4.54
C GLU A 49 11.85 12.99 3.24
N LEU A 50 11.09 11.89 3.27
CA LEU A 50 10.35 11.46 2.09
C LEU A 50 9.34 12.52 1.67
N ALA A 51 8.62 13.10 2.63
CA ALA A 51 7.65 14.16 2.35
C ALA A 51 8.29 15.35 1.65
N GLN A 52 9.45 15.78 2.15
CA GLN A 52 10.19 16.89 1.56
C GLN A 52 10.64 16.59 0.13
N LYS A 53 11.18 15.39 -0.10
CA LYS A 53 11.68 14.98 -1.41
C LYS A 53 10.57 14.80 -2.44
N VAL A 54 9.41 14.35 -2.01
CA VAL A 54 8.24 14.18 -2.89
C VAL A 54 7.50 15.50 -3.08
N GLY A 55 7.64 16.44 -2.14
CA GLY A 55 6.94 17.72 -2.18
C GLY A 55 5.56 17.66 -1.55
N THR A 56 5.42 16.95 -0.45
CA THR A 56 4.17 16.79 0.26
C THR A 56 4.36 16.92 1.78
N SER A 57 3.32 16.67 2.56
CA SER A 57 3.37 16.76 4.01
C SER A 57 3.69 15.41 4.67
N PRO A 58 4.29 15.41 5.88
CA PRO A 58 4.49 14.17 6.62
C PRO A 58 3.19 13.42 6.90
N ALA A 59 2.07 14.14 7.05
CA ALA A 59 0.76 13.53 7.23
C ALA A 59 0.36 12.68 6.01
N ALA A 60 0.69 13.14 4.80
CA ALA A 60 0.43 12.37 3.58
C ALA A 60 1.24 11.07 3.58
N VAL A 61 2.52 11.13 3.96
CA VAL A 61 3.38 9.94 4.06
C VAL A 61 2.82 8.95 5.08
N THR A 62 2.35 9.44 6.22
CA THR A 62 1.72 8.59 7.24
C THR A 62 0.52 7.84 6.67
N ARG A 63 -0.32 8.51 5.86
CA ARG A 63 -1.45 7.85 5.19
C ARG A 63 -0.98 6.78 4.20
N TRP A 64 0.09 7.05 3.45
CA TRP A 64 0.64 6.08 2.48
C TRP A 64 1.11 4.80 3.18
N ILE A 65 1.77 4.94 4.33
CA ILE A 65 2.32 3.80 5.07
C ILE A 65 1.21 3.03 5.80
N GLY A 66 0.13 3.71 6.16
CA GLY A 66 -0.98 3.11 6.92
C GLY A 66 -1.79 2.07 6.16
N GLY A 67 -1.62 1.97 4.85
CA GLY A 67 -2.39 1.05 4.03
C GLY A 67 -3.74 1.61 3.61
N GLY A 68 -4.37 0.99 2.63
CA GLY A 68 -5.71 1.38 2.17
C GLY A 68 -5.78 2.72 1.45
N GLN A 69 -4.65 3.33 1.16
CA GLN A 69 -4.59 4.61 0.44
C GLN A 69 -4.76 4.39 -1.06
N ASN A 70 -5.61 5.21 -1.67
CA ASN A 70 -5.77 5.18 -3.12
C ASN A 70 -4.74 6.13 -3.76
N PHE A 71 -3.74 5.55 -4.43
CA PHE A 71 -2.66 6.31 -5.05
C PHE A 71 -2.97 6.65 -6.50
N THR A 72 -2.54 7.82 -6.95
CA THR A 72 -2.53 8.13 -8.38
C THR A 72 -1.20 7.67 -8.98
N LEU A 73 -1.17 7.42 -10.27
CA LEU A 73 0.07 7.04 -10.96
C LEU A 73 1.14 8.13 -10.81
N SER A 74 0.74 9.39 -10.86
CA SER A 74 1.65 10.51 -10.68
C SER A 74 2.35 10.44 -9.31
N THR A 75 1.59 10.20 -8.25
CA THR A 75 2.13 10.08 -6.90
C THR A 75 3.06 8.87 -6.80
N LEU A 76 2.65 7.72 -7.35
CA LEU A 76 3.46 6.50 -7.34
C LEU A 76 4.79 6.73 -8.06
N ALA A 77 4.77 7.44 -9.18
CA ALA A 77 5.98 7.74 -9.94
C ALA A 77 6.94 8.62 -9.13
N LYS A 78 6.42 9.64 -8.45
CA LYS A 78 7.23 10.54 -7.61
C LYS A 78 7.87 9.78 -6.46
N ILE A 79 7.10 8.95 -5.76
CA ILE A 79 7.61 8.16 -4.63
C ILE A 79 8.65 7.17 -5.14
N SER A 80 8.38 6.49 -6.25
CA SER A 80 9.30 5.51 -6.83
C SER A 80 10.64 6.14 -7.19
N ALA A 81 10.61 7.34 -7.77
CA ALA A 81 11.82 8.08 -8.14
C ALA A 81 12.67 8.41 -6.92
N VAL A 82 12.04 8.83 -5.82
CA VAL A 82 12.76 9.16 -4.57
C VAL A 82 13.33 7.92 -3.91
N LEU A 83 12.56 6.83 -3.87
CA LEU A 83 12.97 5.59 -3.21
C LEU A 83 13.92 4.73 -4.06
N GLY A 84 14.01 5.01 -5.36
CA GLY A 84 14.87 4.28 -6.26
C GLY A 84 14.39 2.87 -6.59
N VAL A 85 13.11 2.59 -6.38
CA VAL A 85 12.49 1.30 -6.73
C VAL A 85 11.11 1.56 -7.32
N PRO A 86 10.68 0.77 -8.31
CA PRO A 86 9.32 0.92 -8.84
C PRO A 86 8.32 0.36 -7.83
N LEU A 87 7.29 1.16 -7.52
CA LEU A 87 6.21 0.71 -6.63
C LEU A 87 5.19 -0.13 -7.38
N ILE A 88 5.13 0.02 -8.68
CA ILE A 88 4.27 -0.78 -9.56
C ILE A 88 5.07 -1.22 -10.78
N SER A 89 4.66 -2.33 -11.34
CA SER A 89 5.17 -2.76 -12.64
C SER A 89 3.99 -3.18 -13.51
N VAL A 90 4.07 -2.86 -14.80
CA VAL A 90 3.01 -3.18 -15.74
C VAL A 90 3.47 -4.34 -16.61
N VAL A 91 2.64 -5.36 -16.71
CA VAL A 91 2.92 -6.51 -17.58
C VAL A 91 2.76 -6.05 -19.03
N LYS A 92 3.83 -6.17 -19.79
CA LYS A 92 3.81 -5.87 -21.23
C LYS A 92 3.44 -7.17 -21.96
N GLY A 93 2.31 -7.12 -22.62
CA GLY A 93 1.74 -8.29 -23.30
C GLY A 93 2.41 -8.67 -24.59
#